data_539a4f51367be5c68fe5223e6b8bfe85
#
_entry.id   539a4f51367be5c68fe5223e6b8bfe85
#
_cell.length_a   1.000
_cell.length_b   1.000
_cell.length_c   1.000
_cell.angle_alpha   90.00
_cell.angle_beta   90.00
_cell.angle_gamma   90.00
#
_symmetry.space_group_name_H-M   'P 1'
#
loop_
_entity.id
_entity.type
_entity.pdbx_description
1 polymer ?
#
loop_
_entity_poly.entity_id
_entity_poly.type
_entity_poly.pdbx_seq_one_letter_code
_entity_poly.pdbx_strand_id
1 'polypeptide(L)'
;WLFGPGEDLTGAYEAGIDLGVSSIAQLEQLLSVVSAGKPARIHVKIDSGLGRNGLDPRDWDAFFVRLALAQQANEARTIGIFTHLSGTSIAADASQGQVYDQAVALAAEHGIVPEIRHVASSIGTSDSPALAHDMVRVGAAAYGIPVTERYESVGLRPAMRLSAQVILVKRVAAGLGIGYGHTYRTENETNLALVPLGYADGIARHASSAGPVVIEGNRFSVSGRISMDQFSVDLGQATAKEGQWCVLWGD
;
A
#
# COMPACT_ATOMS: atom_id res chain seq x y z
N TRP A 1 5.45 -3.63 10.75
CA TRP A 1 5.14 -2.30 11.27
C TRP A 1 4.00 -2.29 12.27
N LEU A 2 2.94 -3.03 12.04
CA LEU A 2 1.82 -3.15 12.96
C LEU A 2 1.85 -4.53 13.58
N PHE A 3 1.72 -4.58 14.88
CA PHE A 3 1.45 -5.79 15.61
C PHE A 3 0.34 -5.52 16.62
N GLY A 4 -0.49 -6.54 16.85
CA GLY A 4 -1.67 -6.43 17.69
C GLY A 4 -1.35 -6.74 19.17
N PRO A 5 -2.29 -6.38 20.06
CA PRO A 5 -2.19 -6.81 21.46
C PRO A 5 -2.16 -8.34 21.55
N GLY A 6 -1.20 -8.88 22.30
CA GLY A 6 -1.07 -10.31 22.53
C GLY A 6 -0.42 -11.12 21.40
N GLU A 7 0.04 -10.49 20.32
CA GLU A 7 0.90 -11.18 19.35
C GLU A 7 2.22 -11.59 20.02
N ASP A 8 2.68 -12.80 19.72
CA ASP A 8 3.99 -13.28 20.16
C ASP A 8 5.09 -12.63 19.31
N LEU A 9 5.88 -11.77 19.93
CA LEU A 9 6.98 -11.06 19.30
C LEU A 9 8.34 -11.79 19.42
N THR A 10 8.38 -12.95 20.08
CA THR A 10 9.61 -13.69 20.37
C THR A 10 10.42 -13.97 19.11
N GLY A 11 9.77 -14.53 18.08
CA GLY A 11 10.46 -14.87 16.82
C GLY A 11 11.01 -13.65 16.09
N ALA A 12 10.28 -12.54 16.07
CA ALA A 12 10.74 -11.30 15.46
C ALA A 12 11.93 -10.69 16.23
N TYR A 13 11.86 -10.69 17.55
CA TYR A 13 12.92 -10.24 18.43
C TYR A 13 14.18 -11.11 18.28
N GLU A 14 14.05 -12.44 18.32
CA GLU A 14 15.18 -13.37 18.16
C GLU A 14 15.85 -13.24 16.80
N ALA A 15 15.08 -13.00 15.75
CA ALA A 15 15.59 -12.75 14.40
C ALA A 15 16.25 -11.36 14.25
N GLY A 16 16.19 -10.49 15.27
CA GLY A 16 16.77 -9.15 15.23
C GLY A 16 16.04 -8.20 14.28
N ILE A 17 14.74 -8.42 14.08
CA ILE A 17 13.90 -7.55 13.25
C ILE A 17 13.64 -6.23 13.99
N ASP A 18 13.75 -5.12 13.25
CA ASP A 18 13.40 -3.81 13.77
C ASP A 18 11.87 -3.67 13.84
N LEU A 19 11.34 -3.38 15.04
CA LEU A 19 9.92 -3.29 15.28
C LEU A 19 9.45 -1.85 15.47
N GLY A 20 8.34 -1.49 14.80
CA GLY A 20 7.71 -0.18 14.92
C GLY A 20 6.81 -0.12 16.15
N VAL A 21 7.04 0.86 17.03
CA VAL A 21 6.29 1.06 18.28
C VAL A 21 5.59 2.42 18.24
N SER A 22 4.31 2.44 18.58
CA SER A 22 3.42 3.61 18.49
C SER A 22 2.71 3.92 19.82
N SER A 23 2.99 3.20 20.89
CA SER A 23 2.40 3.42 22.22
C SER A 23 3.24 2.81 23.32
N ILE A 24 3.03 3.25 24.58
CA ILE A 24 3.65 2.64 25.76
C ILE A 24 3.26 1.16 25.86
N ALA A 25 2.01 0.81 25.59
CA ALA A 25 1.55 -0.59 25.65
C ALA A 25 2.31 -1.49 24.65
N GLN A 26 2.56 -1.01 23.43
CA GLN A 26 3.37 -1.75 22.45
C GLN A 26 4.85 -1.83 22.88
N LEU A 27 5.39 -0.79 23.51
CA LEU A 27 6.74 -0.84 24.09
C LEU A 27 6.83 -1.92 25.15
N GLU A 28 5.90 -1.95 26.12
CA GLU A 28 5.89 -2.96 27.18
C GLU A 28 5.70 -4.39 26.64
N GLN A 29 4.83 -4.57 25.66
CA GLN A 29 4.65 -5.86 24.99
C GLN A 29 5.96 -6.34 24.35
N LEU A 30 6.70 -5.47 23.68
CA LEU A 30 7.99 -5.82 23.09
C LEU A 30 9.03 -6.11 24.18
N LEU A 31 9.09 -5.27 25.22
CA LEU A 31 10.05 -5.47 26.32
C LEU A 31 9.81 -6.76 27.10
N SER A 32 8.57 -7.28 27.13
CA SER A 32 8.24 -8.52 27.83
C SER A 32 8.90 -9.78 27.24
N VAL A 33 9.37 -9.73 25.99
CA VAL A 33 10.07 -10.85 25.33
C VAL A 33 11.58 -10.66 25.27
N VAL A 34 12.09 -9.53 25.80
CA VAL A 34 13.52 -9.21 25.76
C VAL A 34 14.30 -10.03 26.77
N SER A 35 15.38 -10.64 26.32
CA SER A 35 16.34 -11.37 27.17
C SER A 35 17.59 -10.54 27.48
N ALA A 36 18.24 -10.83 28.58
CA ALA A 36 19.43 -10.12 29.01
C ALA A 36 20.54 -10.11 27.94
N GLY A 37 21.11 -8.95 27.72
CA GLY A 37 22.27 -8.79 26.82
C GLY A 37 21.95 -8.57 25.33
N LYS A 38 20.68 -8.65 24.92
CA LYS A 38 20.27 -8.41 23.53
C LYS A 38 19.12 -7.40 23.51
N PRO A 39 19.37 -6.11 23.33
CA PRO A 39 18.30 -5.10 23.33
C PRO A 39 17.38 -5.26 22.10
N ALA A 40 16.09 -5.05 22.29
CA ALA A 40 15.12 -4.95 21.19
C ALA A 40 15.42 -3.73 20.31
N ARG A 41 15.35 -3.91 19.00
CA ARG A 41 15.59 -2.88 18.00
C ARG A 41 14.27 -2.17 17.67
N ILE A 42 14.19 -0.88 17.94
CA ILE A 42 12.93 -0.12 17.93
C ILE A 42 12.97 1.02 16.92
N HIS A 43 11.90 1.15 16.14
CA HIS A 43 11.55 2.35 15.43
C HIS A 43 10.33 3.01 16.09
N VAL A 44 10.53 4.17 16.67
CA VAL A 44 9.45 4.95 17.30
C VAL A 44 8.63 5.66 16.24
N LYS A 45 7.33 5.41 16.20
CA LYS A 45 6.43 6.07 15.27
C LYS A 45 5.72 7.24 15.93
N ILE A 46 5.84 8.42 15.33
CA ILE A 46 5.20 9.66 15.74
C ILE A 46 3.96 9.89 14.85
N ASP A 47 2.82 10.26 15.42
CA ASP A 47 1.74 10.88 14.64
C ASP A 47 2.00 12.38 14.56
N SER A 48 2.41 12.84 13.39
CA SER A 48 2.68 14.25 13.12
C SER A 48 1.50 14.95 12.43
N GLY A 49 0.33 14.27 12.32
CA GLY A 49 -0.87 14.88 11.77
C GLY A 49 -1.55 14.09 10.65
N LEU A 50 -1.12 12.85 10.39
CA LEU A 50 -1.86 11.94 9.51
C LEU A 50 -3.14 11.42 10.21
N GLY A 51 -3.14 11.33 11.56
CA GLY A 51 -4.29 10.88 12.33
C GLY A 51 -4.65 9.40 12.14
N ARG A 52 -3.64 8.55 11.89
CA ARG A 52 -3.89 7.12 11.64
C ARG A 52 -3.27 6.22 12.69
N ASN A 53 -2.00 6.40 12.96
CA ASN A 53 -1.25 5.61 13.93
C ASN A 53 0.07 6.34 14.25
N GLY A 54 0.54 6.24 15.47
CA GLY A 54 1.73 6.90 15.99
C GLY A 54 1.48 7.46 17.38
N LEU A 55 2.56 7.80 18.08
CA LEU A 55 2.48 8.47 19.37
C LEU A 55 1.84 9.84 19.24
N ASP A 56 0.77 10.05 20.01
CA ASP A 56 0.15 11.36 20.17
C ASP A 56 1.11 12.33 20.91
N PRO A 57 1.15 13.62 20.59
CA PRO A 57 1.98 14.58 21.28
C PRO A 57 1.80 14.60 22.81
N ARG A 58 0.61 14.29 23.31
CA ARG A 58 0.30 14.19 24.76
C ARG A 58 1.05 13.06 25.46
N ASP A 59 1.47 12.04 24.73
CA ASP A 59 2.11 10.85 25.27
C ASP A 59 3.64 10.84 25.08
N TRP A 60 4.19 11.80 24.33
CA TRP A 60 5.62 11.80 23.98
C TRP A 60 6.54 11.77 25.19
N ASP A 61 6.34 12.68 26.14
CA ASP A 61 7.21 12.79 27.32
C ASP A 61 7.23 11.49 28.12
N ALA A 62 6.05 10.97 28.48
CA ALA A 62 5.94 9.72 29.23
C ALA A 62 6.54 8.53 28.47
N PHE A 63 6.36 8.47 27.16
CA PHE A 63 6.94 7.43 26.34
C PHE A 63 8.46 7.52 26.28
N PHE A 64 9.02 8.71 26.08
CA PHE A 64 10.47 8.88 25.98
C PHE A 64 11.16 8.65 27.34
N VAL A 65 10.55 9.05 28.46
CA VAL A 65 11.02 8.67 29.79
C VAL A 65 11.10 7.14 29.91
N ARG A 66 10.04 6.43 29.55
CA ARG A 66 10.01 4.95 29.65
C ARG A 66 11.02 4.27 28.72
N LEU A 67 11.15 4.78 27.49
CA LEU A 67 12.12 4.25 26.52
C LEU A 67 13.57 4.50 26.96
N ALA A 68 13.87 5.68 27.54
CA ALA A 68 15.18 5.99 28.09
C ALA A 68 15.58 5.01 29.21
N LEU A 69 14.65 4.68 30.11
CA LEU A 69 14.88 3.65 31.14
C LEU A 69 15.17 2.27 30.54
N ALA A 70 14.45 1.88 29.52
CA ALA A 70 14.70 0.60 28.82
C ALA A 70 16.09 0.60 28.12
N GLN A 71 16.50 1.72 27.54
CA GLN A 71 17.86 1.85 26.96
C GLN A 71 18.95 1.76 28.03
N GLN A 72 18.77 2.43 29.17
CA GLN A 72 19.71 2.35 30.31
C GLN A 72 19.84 0.93 30.86
N ALA A 73 18.74 0.17 30.88
CA ALA A 73 18.71 -1.24 31.26
C ALA A 73 19.26 -2.19 30.17
N ASN A 74 19.66 -1.66 29.01
CA ASN A 74 20.04 -2.46 27.83
C ASN A 74 18.95 -3.41 27.34
N GLU A 75 17.69 -3.03 27.51
CA GLU A 75 16.50 -3.76 27.02
C GLU A 75 16.04 -3.26 25.65
N ALA A 76 16.32 -2.02 25.29
CA ALA A 76 15.94 -1.41 24.03
C ALA A 76 17.09 -0.64 23.38
N ARG A 77 17.07 -0.56 22.05
CA ARG A 77 17.93 0.31 21.24
C ARG A 77 17.06 1.04 20.20
N THR A 78 17.09 2.35 20.19
CA THR A 78 16.34 3.15 19.22
C THR A 78 17.10 3.20 17.91
N ILE A 79 16.65 2.43 16.94
CA ILE A 79 17.20 2.40 15.57
C ILE A 79 16.66 3.60 14.80
N GLY A 80 15.36 3.86 14.91
CA GLY A 80 14.76 4.95 14.16
C GLY A 80 13.66 5.70 14.89
N ILE A 81 13.45 6.94 14.44
CA ILE A 81 12.22 7.69 14.72
C ILE A 81 11.61 8.07 13.38
N PHE A 82 10.29 7.88 13.24
CA PHE A 82 9.63 8.12 11.97
C PHE A 82 8.19 8.62 12.11
N THR A 83 7.72 9.21 11.04
CA THR A 83 6.32 9.54 10.83
C THR A 83 5.86 9.18 9.42
N HIS A 84 4.62 9.51 9.07
CA HIS A 84 4.08 9.36 7.73
C HIS A 84 3.26 10.58 7.38
N LEU A 85 3.60 11.21 6.25
CA LEU A 85 2.95 12.42 5.78
C LEU A 85 1.59 12.13 5.17
N SER A 86 0.70 13.10 5.22
CA SER A 86 -0.63 13.00 4.61
C SER A 86 -0.60 13.11 3.08
N GLY A 87 0.40 13.80 2.54
CA GLY A 87 0.49 14.07 1.10
C GLY A 87 -0.62 15.00 0.59
N THR A 88 -1.23 15.79 1.48
CA THR A 88 -2.34 16.70 1.13
C THR A 88 -1.85 17.91 0.35
N SER A 89 -0.72 18.49 0.78
CA SER A 89 -0.02 19.59 0.11
C SER A 89 1.40 19.73 0.67
N ILE A 90 2.29 20.38 -0.06
CA ILE A 90 3.67 20.69 0.40
C ILE A 90 3.64 21.46 1.72
N ALA A 91 2.72 22.42 1.89
CA ALA A 91 2.59 23.19 3.13
C ALA A 91 2.13 22.33 4.30
N ALA A 92 1.17 21.42 4.10
CA ALA A 92 0.73 20.48 5.13
C ALA A 92 1.86 19.52 5.51
N ASP A 93 2.59 19.00 4.55
CA ASP A 93 3.74 18.12 4.79
C ASP A 93 4.85 18.84 5.55
N ALA A 94 5.13 20.11 5.23
CA ALA A 94 6.09 20.93 5.97
C ALA A 94 5.65 21.14 7.44
N SER A 95 4.37 21.41 7.69
CA SER A 95 3.82 21.53 9.05
C SER A 95 3.93 20.21 9.83
N GLN A 96 3.64 19.07 9.18
CA GLN A 96 3.84 17.76 9.79
C GLN A 96 5.32 17.48 10.07
N GLY A 97 6.22 17.92 9.20
CA GLY A 97 7.67 17.87 9.40
C GLY A 97 8.09 18.62 10.67
N GLN A 98 7.55 19.82 10.91
CA GLN A 98 7.84 20.59 12.14
C GLN A 98 7.39 19.86 13.42
N VAL A 99 6.20 19.24 13.39
CA VAL A 99 5.72 18.43 14.53
C VAL A 99 6.64 17.22 14.76
N TYR A 100 7.08 16.58 13.68
CA TYR A 100 8.04 15.48 13.76
C TYR A 100 9.38 15.94 14.39
N ASP A 101 9.91 17.08 13.95
CA ASP A 101 11.18 17.63 14.48
C ASP A 101 11.06 17.96 15.98
N GLN A 102 9.90 18.46 16.44
CA GLN A 102 9.65 18.68 17.88
C GLN A 102 9.70 17.36 18.67
N ALA A 103 9.13 16.28 18.14
CA ALA A 103 9.21 14.97 18.79
C ALA A 103 10.63 14.44 18.85
N VAL A 104 11.42 14.62 17.78
CA VAL A 104 12.85 14.22 17.76
C VAL A 104 13.67 15.05 18.74
N ALA A 105 13.41 16.37 18.87
CA ALA A 105 14.07 17.22 19.83
C ALA A 105 13.77 16.78 21.27
N LEU A 106 12.50 16.53 21.59
CA LEU A 106 12.12 16.02 22.92
C LEU A 106 12.75 14.65 23.22
N ALA A 107 12.80 13.74 22.25
CA ALA A 107 13.51 12.47 22.41
C ALA A 107 14.99 12.68 22.78
N ALA A 108 15.64 13.64 22.14
CA ALA A 108 17.04 13.97 22.42
C ALA A 108 17.24 14.55 23.85
N GLU A 109 16.29 15.32 24.37
CA GLU A 109 16.28 15.79 25.75
C GLU A 109 16.27 14.63 26.76
N HIS A 110 15.63 13.52 26.42
CA HIS A 110 15.64 12.27 27.17
C HIS A 110 16.86 11.36 26.88
N GLY A 111 17.84 11.83 26.10
CA GLY A 111 19.03 11.05 25.74
C GLY A 111 18.78 10.00 24.66
N ILE A 112 17.66 10.08 23.94
CA ILE A 112 17.31 9.15 22.87
C ILE A 112 17.75 9.78 21.52
N VAL A 113 18.78 9.20 20.92
CA VAL A 113 19.30 9.60 19.61
C VAL A 113 19.10 8.43 18.63
N PRO A 114 18.20 8.56 17.64
CA PRO A 114 17.99 7.50 16.65
C PRO A 114 19.20 7.40 15.72
N GLU A 115 19.47 6.20 15.22
CA GLU A 115 20.48 5.98 14.16
C GLU A 115 20.01 6.52 12.81
N ILE A 116 18.69 6.42 12.53
CA ILE A 116 18.07 6.90 11.31
C ILE A 116 16.75 7.62 11.58
N ARG A 117 16.46 8.60 10.74
CA ARG A 117 15.20 9.33 10.70
C ARG A 117 14.55 9.10 9.34
N HIS A 118 13.25 8.83 9.31
CA HIS A 118 12.58 8.59 8.05
C HIS A 118 11.12 9.06 8.06
N VAL A 119 10.80 9.94 7.14
CA VAL A 119 9.52 10.61 7.04
C VAL A 119 8.83 10.31 5.71
N ALA A 120 9.56 10.52 4.60
CA ALA A 120 8.99 10.52 3.27
C ALA A 120 8.57 9.13 2.76
N SER A 121 7.34 9.06 2.27
CA SER A 121 6.80 7.98 1.42
C SER A 121 7.05 8.32 -0.06
N SER A 122 6.42 7.59 -1.00
CA SER A 122 6.52 7.92 -2.44
C SER A 122 6.18 9.39 -2.72
N ILE A 123 5.07 9.92 -2.18
CA ILE A 123 4.68 11.32 -2.37
C ILE A 123 5.72 12.26 -1.76
N GLY A 124 6.07 12.07 -0.49
CA GLY A 124 7.03 12.93 0.20
C GLY A 124 8.42 12.94 -0.46
N THR A 125 8.86 11.80 -1.01
CA THR A 125 10.14 11.72 -1.73
C THR A 125 10.12 12.56 -3.01
N SER A 126 8.97 12.66 -3.67
CA SER A 126 8.80 13.49 -4.88
C SER A 126 8.63 14.96 -4.53
N ASP A 127 7.66 15.29 -3.68
CA ASP A 127 7.12 16.63 -3.53
C ASP A 127 7.73 17.42 -2.36
N SER A 128 8.28 16.70 -1.38
CA SER A 128 8.88 17.27 -0.16
C SER A 128 10.27 16.67 0.12
N PRO A 129 11.24 16.76 -0.82
CA PRO A 129 12.55 16.09 -0.69
C PRO A 129 13.35 16.57 0.53
N ALA A 130 13.10 17.76 1.06
CA ALA A 130 13.71 18.24 2.29
C ALA A 130 13.35 17.38 3.52
N LEU A 131 12.26 16.59 3.45
CA LEU A 131 11.81 15.69 4.51
C LEU A 131 12.26 14.24 4.28
N ALA A 132 13.18 13.97 3.35
CA ALA A 132 13.68 12.62 3.09
C ALA A 132 14.46 12.06 4.29
N HIS A 133 15.24 12.90 4.98
CA HIS A 133 16.16 12.52 6.05
C HIS A 133 17.11 11.37 5.64
N ASP A 134 17.29 10.37 6.50
CA ASP A 134 18.29 9.32 6.31
C ASP A 134 17.76 8.15 5.46
N MET A 135 16.44 7.98 5.38
CA MET A 135 15.80 6.88 4.63
C MET A 135 14.44 7.29 4.10
N VAL A 136 14.10 6.82 2.91
CA VAL A 136 12.76 6.96 2.31
C VAL A 136 12.05 5.61 2.23
N ARG A 137 10.72 5.63 2.26
CA ARG A 137 9.87 4.44 2.18
C ARG A 137 9.00 4.48 0.93
N VAL A 138 9.62 4.11 -0.20
CA VAL A 138 8.95 4.13 -1.50
C VAL A 138 8.12 2.85 -1.68
N GLY A 139 6.83 3.01 -1.85
CA GLY A 139 5.88 1.92 -2.11
C GLY A 139 5.31 2.02 -3.53
N ALA A 140 4.30 2.84 -3.74
CA ALA A 140 3.59 2.95 -5.02
C ALA A 140 4.53 3.24 -6.21
N ALA A 141 5.47 4.16 -6.05
CA ALA A 141 6.42 4.49 -7.12
C ALA A 141 7.37 3.32 -7.45
N ALA A 142 7.70 2.45 -6.49
CA ALA A 142 8.49 1.23 -6.75
C ALA A 142 7.73 0.21 -7.61
N TYR A 143 6.40 0.26 -7.58
CA TYR A 143 5.54 -0.54 -8.45
C TYR A 143 5.20 0.15 -9.77
N GLY A 144 5.85 1.28 -10.05
CA GLY A 144 5.61 2.02 -11.30
C GLY A 144 4.30 2.81 -11.30
N ILE A 145 3.70 3.08 -10.15
CA ILE A 145 2.47 3.86 -10.02
C ILE A 145 2.85 5.33 -9.79
N PRO A 146 2.56 6.23 -10.73
CA PRO A 146 2.80 7.65 -10.56
C PRO A 146 1.78 8.22 -9.57
N VAL A 147 2.24 8.61 -8.39
CA VAL A 147 1.38 9.19 -7.34
C VAL A 147 1.42 10.71 -7.31
N THR A 148 2.25 11.33 -8.15
CA THR A 148 2.37 12.78 -8.34
C THR A 148 2.75 13.07 -9.79
N GLU A 149 2.46 14.30 -10.26
CA GLU A 149 2.84 14.76 -11.61
C GLU A 149 4.36 14.62 -11.88
N ARG A 150 5.17 14.79 -10.83
CA ARG A 150 6.62 14.62 -10.96
C ARG A 150 6.99 13.17 -11.32
N TYR A 151 6.31 12.17 -10.77
CA TYR A 151 6.53 10.79 -11.14
C TYR A 151 6.01 10.46 -12.55
N GLU A 152 4.98 11.13 -13.02
CA GLU A 152 4.54 11.03 -14.42
C GLU A 152 5.65 11.48 -15.37
N SER A 153 6.34 12.58 -15.04
CA SER A 153 7.42 13.13 -15.87
C SER A 153 8.68 12.27 -15.96
N VAL A 154 8.94 11.38 -14.98
CA VAL A 154 10.11 10.49 -14.98
C VAL A 154 9.86 9.15 -15.69
N GLY A 155 8.65 8.93 -16.22
CA GLY A 155 8.35 7.76 -17.05
C GLY A 155 8.39 6.44 -16.29
N LEU A 156 7.78 6.39 -15.10
CA LEU A 156 7.61 5.14 -14.35
C LEU A 156 6.84 4.12 -15.22
N ARG A 157 7.23 2.85 -15.10
CA ARG A 157 6.53 1.75 -15.77
C ARG A 157 5.86 0.86 -14.74
N PRO A 158 4.60 0.46 -14.96
CA PRO A 158 3.94 -0.53 -14.10
C PRO A 158 4.78 -1.79 -13.95
N ALA A 159 5.03 -2.20 -12.71
CA ALA A 159 5.77 -3.42 -12.40
C ALA A 159 4.88 -4.67 -12.41
N MET A 160 3.56 -4.48 -12.35
CA MET A 160 2.58 -5.56 -12.31
C MET A 160 1.74 -5.57 -13.58
N ARG A 161 1.46 -6.76 -14.09
CA ARG A 161 0.50 -7.00 -15.15
C ARG A 161 -0.45 -8.11 -14.72
N LEU A 162 -1.75 -7.89 -14.89
CA LEU A 162 -2.76 -8.94 -14.81
C LEU A 162 -3.36 -9.14 -16.19
N SER A 163 -3.25 -10.35 -16.70
CA SER A 163 -3.80 -10.72 -18.00
C SER A 163 -4.19 -12.20 -18.02
N ALA A 164 -5.13 -12.54 -18.89
CA ALA A 164 -5.47 -13.92 -19.20
C ALA A 164 -5.70 -14.08 -20.71
N GLN A 165 -5.56 -15.28 -21.22
CA GLN A 165 -5.88 -15.55 -22.61
C GLN A 165 -7.38 -15.67 -22.82
N VAL A 166 -7.90 -15.09 -23.90
CA VAL A 166 -9.26 -15.33 -24.38
C VAL A 166 -9.42 -16.81 -24.69
N ILE A 167 -10.42 -17.47 -24.10
CA ILE A 167 -10.62 -18.91 -24.25
C ILE A 167 -11.73 -19.27 -25.25
N LEU A 168 -12.59 -18.32 -25.59
CA LEU A 168 -13.66 -18.51 -26.56
C LEU A 168 -14.02 -17.16 -27.20
N VAL A 169 -14.24 -17.17 -28.49
CA VAL A 169 -14.86 -16.05 -29.21
C VAL A 169 -16.05 -16.58 -30.00
N LYS A 170 -17.21 -15.95 -29.84
CA LYS A 170 -18.42 -16.34 -30.57
C LYS A 170 -19.19 -15.11 -31.09
N ARG A 171 -19.80 -15.26 -32.24
CA ARG A 171 -20.77 -14.29 -32.75
C ARG A 171 -22.13 -14.50 -32.09
N VAL A 172 -22.76 -13.43 -31.66
CA VAL A 172 -24.05 -13.46 -30.96
C VAL A 172 -24.99 -12.40 -31.51
N ALA A 173 -26.30 -12.73 -31.49
CA ALA A 173 -27.34 -11.82 -32.03
C ALA A 173 -27.55 -10.58 -31.13
N ALA A 174 -28.16 -9.55 -31.70
CA ALA A 174 -28.69 -8.42 -30.97
C ALA A 174 -29.74 -8.86 -29.92
N GLY A 175 -29.79 -8.14 -28.78
CA GLY A 175 -30.74 -8.38 -27.70
C GLY A 175 -30.37 -9.53 -26.76
N LEU A 176 -29.25 -10.25 -27.01
CA LEU A 176 -28.83 -11.36 -26.16
C LEU A 176 -28.43 -10.84 -24.77
N GLY A 177 -28.99 -11.41 -23.72
CA GLY A 177 -28.58 -11.14 -22.33
C GLY A 177 -27.27 -11.87 -21.99
N ILE A 178 -26.32 -11.14 -21.41
CA ILE A 178 -25.00 -11.68 -21.07
C ILE A 178 -24.88 -11.87 -19.56
N GLY A 179 -24.44 -13.09 -19.16
CA GLY A 179 -24.15 -13.44 -17.77
C GLY A 179 -25.39 -13.49 -16.87
N TYR A 180 -25.14 -13.61 -15.57
CA TYR A 180 -26.20 -13.71 -14.56
C TYR A 180 -27.09 -12.48 -14.48
N GLY A 181 -28.41 -12.68 -14.50
CA GLY A 181 -29.39 -11.62 -14.38
C GLY A 181 -29.51 -10.73 -15.63
N HIS A 182 -28.80 -11.05 -16.70
CA HIS A 182 -28.82 -10.34 -17.97
C HIS A 182 -28.72 -8.80 -17.80
N THR A 183 -27.81 -8.36 -16.91
CA THR A 183 -27.60 -6.95 -16.62
C THR A 183 -26.94 -6.17 -17.76
N TYR A 184 -26.41 -6.88 -18.73
CA TYR A 184 -25.95 -6.39 -20.01
C TYR A 184 -26.70 -7.09 -21.15
N ARG A 185 -27.07 -6.36 -22.18
CA ARG A 185 -27.65 -6.92 -23.41
C ARG A 185 -26.92 -6.34 -24.61
N THR A 186 -26.65 -7.19 -25.59
CA THR A 186 -26.05 -6.76 -26.86
C THR A 186 -27.02 -5.84 -27.61
N GLU A 187 -26.56 -4.69 -28.05
CA GLU A 187 -27.36 -3.76 -28.83
C GLU A 187 -27.48 -4.21 -30.29
N ASN A 188 -26.40 -4.75 -30.81
CA ASN A 188 -26.29 -5.24 -32.18
C ASN A 188 -25.77 -6.67 -32.20
N GLU A 189 -25.79 -7.30 -33.37
CA GLU A 189 -25.04 -8.53 -33.58
C GLU A 189 -23.54 -8.23 -33.38
N THR A 190 -22.88 -8.99 -32.50
CA THR A 190 -21.54 -8.68 -31.99
C THR A 190 -20.67 -9.92 -31.79
N ASN A 191 -19.36 -9.72 -31.68
CA ASN A 191 -18.42 -10.73 -31.21
C ASN A 191 -18.28 -10.64 -29.68
N LEU A 192 -18.44 -11.78 -29.00
CA LEU A 192 -18.32 -11.91 -27.56
C LEU A 192 -17.11 -12.75 -27.23
N ALA A 193 -16.16 -12.19 -26.48
CA ALA A 193 -15.01 -12.91 -25.95
C ALA A 193 -15.28 -13.38 -24.52
N LEU A 194 -14.76 -14.57 -24.18
CA LEU A 194 -14.78 -15.13 -22.82
C LEU A 194 -13.36 -15.14 -22.25
N VAL A 195 -13.20 -14.58 -21.07
CA VAL A 195 -11.93 -14.47 -20.34
C VAL A 195 -12.01 -15.27 -19.05
N PRO A 196 -11.06 -16.22 -18.80
CA PRO A 196 -11.10 -17.13 -17.65
C PRO A 196 -10.51 -16.50 -16.40
N LEU A 197 -11.09 -15.39 -15.96
CA LEU A 197 -10.82 -14.71 -14.69
C LEU A 197 -12.15 -14.28 -14.07
N GLY A 198 -12.30 -14.48 -12.79
CA GLY A 198 -13.51 -14.11 -12.08
C GLY A 198 -13.24 -13.63 -10.66
N TYR A 199 -14.28 -13.55 -9.84
CA TYR A 199 -14.12 -13.05 -8.47
C TYR A 199 -13.35 -14.04 -7.57
N ALA A 200 -13.26 -15.32 -7.91
CA ALA A 200 -12.41 -16.28 -7.20
C ALA A 200 -10.92 -16.01 -7.42
N ASP A 201 -10.56 -15.35 -8.54
CA ASP A 201 -9.19 -14.90 -8.83
C ASP A 201 -8.87 -13.51 -8.27
N GLY A 202 -9.79 -12.91 -7.51
CA GLY A 202 -9.63 -11.58 -6.94
C GLY A 202 -10.16 -10.43 -7.82
N ILE A 203 -10.84 -10.72 -8.94
CA ILE A 203 -11.48 -9.69 -9.76
C ILE A 203 -12.69 -9.14 -9.02
N ALA A 204 -12.69 -7.84 -8.75
CA ALA A 204 -13.75 -7.20 -8.00
C ALA A 204 -15.11 -7.34 -8.72
N ARG A 205 -16.09 -7.99 -8.10
CA ARG A 205 -17.41 -8.23 -8.71
C ARG A 205 -18.15 -6.93 -9.05
N HIS A 206 -17.88 -5.84 -8.37
CA HIS A 206 -18.46 -4.52 -8.70
C HIS A 206 -17.89 -3.92 -10.00
N ALA A 207 -16.81 -4.47 -10.57
CA ALA A 207 -16.34 -4.12 -11.91
C ALA A 207 -17.23 -4.69 -13.04
N SER A 208 -18.30 -5.41 -12.71
CA SER A 208 -19.30 -5.89 -13.67
C SER A 208 -19.85 -4.75 -14.52
N SER A 209 -19.88 -4.93 -15.83
CA SER A 209 -20.30 -3.95 -16.86
C SER A 209 -19.55 -2.61 -16.82
N ALA A 210 -18.41 -2.53 -16.12
CA ALA A 210 -17.63 -1.29 -15.97
C ALA A 210 -16.12 -1.50 -16.08
N GLY A 211 -15.60 -2.64 -15.63
CA GLY A 211 -14.15 -2.91 -15.58
C GLY A 211 -13.51 -2.80 -16.97
N PRO A 212 -12.50 -1.91 -17.16
CA PRO A 212 -11.81 -1.80 -18.44
C PRO A 212 -10.91 -3.01 -18.67
N VAL A 213 -10.82 -3.41 -19.92
CA VAL A 213 -9.86 -4.43 -20.39
C VAL A 213 -9.29 -4.03 -21.75
N VAL A 214 -8.12 -4.52 -22.07
CA VAL A 214 -7.48 -4.30 -23.38
C VAL A 214 -7.25 -5.65 -24.06
N ILE A 215 -7.71 -5.78 -25.30
CA ILE A 215 -7.45 -6.94 -26.17
C ILE A 215 -6.90 -6.41 -27.48
N GLU A 216 -5.72 -6.88 -27.90
CA GLU A 216 -5.07 -6.45 -29.15
C GLU A 216 -4.98 -4.90 -29.27
N GLY A 217 -4.63 -4.22 -28.18
CA GLY A 217 -4.50 -2.76 -28.16
C GLY A 217 -5.82 -1.98 -28.13
N ASN A 218 -6.95 -2.65 -28.26
CA ASN A 218 -8.27 -2.03 -28.20
C ASN A 218 -8.85 -2.11 -26.78
N ARG A 219 -9.42 -1.00 -26.30
CA ARG A 219 -10.03 -0.93 -24.98
C ARG A 219 -11.51 -1.30 -25.06
N PHE A 220 -11.90 -2.22 -24.18
CA PHE A 220 -13.27 -2.69 -23.99
C PHE A 220 -13.64 -2.60 -22.51
N SER A 221 -14.87 -3.01 -22.19
CA SER A 221 -15.33 -3.18 -20.80
C SER A 221 -15.88 -4.58 -20.59
N VAL A 222 -15.77 -5.07 -19.37
CA VAL A 222 -16.49 -6.28 -18.95
C VAL A 222 -17.97 -6.11 -19.28
N SER A 223 -18.59 -7.13 -19.88
CA SER A 223 -19.98 -7.13 -20.33
C SER A 223 -20.82 -8.09 -19.49
N GLY A 224 -21.72 -7.55 -18.68
CA GLY A 224 -22.53 -8.31 -17.73
C GLY A 224 -21.81 -8.58 -16.40
N ARG A 225 -22.39 -9.45 -15.59
CA ARG A 225 -21.84 -9.78 -14.26
C ARG A 225 -20.63 -10.68 -14.36
N ILE A 226 -19.60 -10.36 -13.59
CA ILE A 226 -18.43 -11.22 -13.39
C ILE A 226 -18.89 -12.46 -12.62
N SER A 227 -18.55 -13.64 -13.16
CA SER A 227 -18.79 -14.95 -12.55
C SER A 227 -17.63 -15.33 -11.62
N MET A 228 -17.70 -16.53 -11.04
CA MET A 228 -16.66 -17.06 -10.15
C MET A 228 -15.29 -17.08 -10.83
N ASP A 229 -15.22 -17.68 -12.05
CA ASP A 229 -13.97 -18.00 -12.74
C ASP A 229 -13.88 -17.35 -14.14
N GLN A 230 -14.81 -16.48 -14.50
CA GLN A 230 -14.86 -15.93 -15.86
C GLN A 230 -15.71 -14.67 -15.99
N PHE A 231 -15.42 -13.89 -17.02
CA PHE A 231 -16.27 -12.80 -17.48
C PHE A 231 -16.30 -12.70 -19.01
N SER A 232 -17.30 -12.03 -19.53
CA SER A 232 -17.47 -11.78 -20.96
C SER A 232 -17.10 -10.35 -21.33
N VAL A 233 -16.66 -10.17 -22.58
CA VAL A 233 -16.34 -8.86 -23.16
C VAL A 233 -17.04 -8.76 -24.52
N ASP A 234 -17.89 -7.76 -24.70
CA ASP A 234 -18.49 -7.42 -25.99
C ASP A 234 -17.46 -6.63 -26.81
N LEU A 235 -17.06 -7.20 -27.94
CA LEU A 235 -16.06 -6.63 -28.84
C LEU A 235 -16.67 -5.75 -29.94
N GLY A 236 -18.00 -5.69 -30.03
CA GLY A 236 -18.66 -5.07 -31.14
C GLY A 236 -18.35 -5.77 -32.47
N GLN A 237 -17.92 -4.99 -33.44
CA GLN A 237 -17.46 -5.49 -34.74
C GLN A 237 -15.96 -5.84 -34.76
N ALA A 238 -15.24 -5.53 -33.70
CA ALA A 238 -13.85 -5.94 -33.56
C ALA A 238 -13.76 -7.47 -33.41
N THR A 239 -12.66 -8.05 -33.80
CA THR A 239 -12.41 -9.49 -33.71
C THR A 239 -11.26 -9.75 -32.76
N ALA A 240 -11.37 -10.83 -32.01
CA ALA A 240 -10.28 -11.44 -31.28
C ALA A 240 -10.18 -12.92 -31.64
N LYS A 241 -9.05 -13.53 -31.30
CA LYS A 241 -8.85 -14.98 -31.45
C LYS A 241 -8.62 -15.60 -30.08
N GLU A 242 -9.02 -16.83 -29.94
CA GLU A 242 -8.65 -17.65 -28.77
C GLU A 242 -7.13 -17.70 -28.63
N GLY A 243 -6.64 -17.59 -27.41
CA GLY A 243 -5.22 -17.47 -27.09
C GLY A 243 -4.65 -16.05 -27.08
N GLN A 244 -5.36 -15.03 -27.59
CA GLN A 244 -4.92 -13.63 -27.46
C GLN A 244 -5.06 -13.13 -26.04
N TRP A 245 -4.17 -12.21 -25.64
CA TRP A 245 -4.15 -11.67 -24.28
C TRP A 245 -5.22 -10.60 -24.06
N CYS A 246 -6.01 -10.80 -23.04
CA CYS A 246 -6.83 -9.78 -22.41
C CYS A 246 -6.08 -9.23 -21.20
N VAL A 247 -5.74 -7.95 -21.21
CA VAL A 247 -5.03 -7.27 -20.14
C VAL A 247 -6.05 -6.48 -19.31
N LEU A 248 -6.03 -6.68 -17.99
CA LEU A 248 -6.90 -5.98 -17.05
C LEU A 248 -6.19 -4.77 -16.44
N TRP A 249 -4.89 -4.89 -16.16
CA TRP A 249 -4.00 -3.79 -15.80
C TRP A 249 -2.53 -4.12 -16.11
N GLY A 250 -1.70 -3.07 -16.16
CA GLY A 250 -0.31 -3.15 -16.61
C GLY A 250 -0.21 -2.99 -18.12
N ASP A 251 1.02 -2.94 -18.62
CA ASP A 251 1.35 -2.80 -20.04
C ASP A 251 1.43 -4.17 -20.74
#